data_901ce1dae7a86e29e2ea1f979811b4c4
#
_entry.id   901ce1dae7a86e29e2ea1f979811b4c4
#
_cell.length_a   1.000
_cell.length_b   1.000
_cell.length_c   1.000
_cell.angle_alpha   90.00
_cell.angle_beta   90.00
_cell.angle_gamma   90.00
#
_symmetry.space_group_name_H-M   'P 1'
#
loop_
_entity.id
_entity.type
_entity.pdbx_description
1 polymer ?
#
loop_
_entity_poly.entity_id
_entity_poly.type
_entity_poly.pdbx_seq_one_letter_code
_entity_poly.pdbx_strand_id
1 'polypeptide(L)'
;MRSKLPNLGMSIFSKMTGLANQYGAINLSQGFPEFDTPEFLKRRLADYVQQGVNQYAPSAGIAPLQQQISALVKRRYQANINADDMVTMTSGATEALFVAIQSITRSSDEIIVFDPAYDSYSRRLSLLVVKRSMLH
;
A
#
# COMPACT_ATOMS: atom_id res chain seq x y z
N MET A 1 2.75 27.46 -8.02
CA MET A 1 3.61 26.39 -7.48
C MET A 1 4.09 25.49 -8.61
N ARG A 2 5.37 25.06 -8.60
CA ARG A 2 5.84 24.05 -9.56
C ARG A 2 5.65 22.66 -8.96
N SER A 3 5.03 21.73 -9.70
CA SER A 3 4.91 20.34 -9.29
C SER A 3 6.30 19.68 -9.25
N LYS A 4 6.55 18.82 -8.25
CA LYS A 4 7.73 17.95 -8.23
C LYS A 4 7.63 16.82 -9.28
N LEU A 5 6.43 16.55 -9.77
CA LEU A 5 6.12 15.52 -10.77
C LEU A 5 5.32 16.13 -11.91
N PRO A 6 5.93 17.02 -12.74
CA PRO A 6 5.19 17.74 -13.77
C PRO A 6 4.60 16.84 -14.85
N ASN A 7 5.20 15.67 -15.08
CA ASN A 7 4.79 14.71 -16.11
C ASN A 7 3.92 13.56 -15.55
N LEU A 8 3.43 13.68 -14.31
CA LEU A 8 2.60 12.67 -13.72
C LEU A 8 1.15 12.79 -14.22
N GLY A 9 0.75 11.86 -15.09
CA GLY A 9 -0.64 11.70 -15.53
C GLY A 9 -1.45 10.76 -14.61
N MET A 10 -2.70 10.52 -15.01
CA MET A 10 -3.53 9.48 -14.37
C MET A 10 -2.86 8.11 -14.48
N SER A 11 -3.08 7.26 -13.45
CA SER A 11 -2.63 5.88 -13.52
C SER A 11 -3.33 5.13 -14.66
N ILE A 12 -2.69 4.11 -15.19
CA ILE A 12 -3.32 3.22 -16.19
C ILE A 12 -4.62 2.62 -15.66
N PHE A 13 -4.68 2.30 -14.38
CA PHE A 13 -5.87 1.77 -13.71
C PHE A 13 -7.05 2.75 -13.77
N SER A 14 -6.82 4.00 -13.40
CA SER A 14 -7.85 5.05 -13.46
C SER A 14 -8.33 5.29 -14.89
N LYS A 15 -7.39 5.28 -15.86
CA LYS A 15 -7.72 5.46 -17.27
C LYS A 15 -8.58 4.30 -17.80
N MET A 16 -8.21 3.07 -17.51
CA MET A 16 -8.96 1.89 -17.97
C MET A 16 -10.33 1.78 -17.31
N THR A 17 -10.42 2.09 -16.02
CA THR A 17 -11.71 2.14 -15.32
C THR A 17 -12.62 3.22 -15.91
N GLY A 18 -12.08 4.41 -16.22
CA GLY A 18 -12.82 5.46 -16.89
C GLY A 18 -13.36 5.04 -18.25
N LEU A 19 -12.54 4.37 -19.06
CA LEU A 19 -12.95 3.84 -20.37
C LEU A 19 -14.03 2.75 -20.23
N ALA A 20 -13.85 1.81 -19.30
CA ALA A 20 -14.86 0.76 -19.08
C ALA A 20 -16.22 1.38 -18.70
N ASN A 21 -16.23 2.36 -17.80
CA ASN A 21 -17.45 3.06 -17.42
C ASN A 21 -18.07 3.84 -18.59
N GLN A 22 -17.24 4.52 -19.38
CA GLN A 22 -17.70 5.31 -20.53
C GLN A 22 -18.41 4.45 -21.59
N TYR A 23 -17.89 3.24 -21.83
CA TYR A 23 -18.40 2.35 -22.87
C TYR A 23 -19.32 1.25 -22.32
N GLY A 24 -19.61 1.22 -21.01
CA GLY A 24 -20.40 0.17 -20.38
C GLY A 24 -19.74 -1.22 -20.53
N ALA A 25 -18.40 -1.27 -20.60
CA ALA A 25 -17.64 -2.49 -20.82
C ALA A 25 -17.26 -3.17 -19.50
N ILE A 26 -17.06 -4.49 -19.56
CA ILE A 26 -16.51 -5.25 -18.43
C ILE A 26 -15.05 -4.81 -18.21
N ASN A 27 -14.74 -4.37 -16.99
CA ASN A 27 -13.39 -3.96 -16.63
C ASN A 27 -12.52 -5.17 -16.28
N LEU A 28 -11.72 -5.62 -17.22
CA LEU A 28 -10.75 -6.71 -17.00
C LEU A 28 -9.34 -6.21 -16.64
N SER A 29 -9.15 -4.89 -16.48
CA SER A 29 -7.84 -4.32 -16.16
C SER A 29 -7.47 -4.41 -14.68
N GLN A 30 -8.45 -4.67 -13.83
CA GLN A 30 -8.28 -4.83 -12.39
C GLN A 30 -9.17 -5.97 -11.88
N GLY A 31 -8.69 -6.68 -10.86
CA GLY A 31 -9.49 -7.66 -10.15
C GLY A 31 -10.42 -6.98 -9.14
N PHE A 32 -11.68 -6.82 -9.50
CA PHE A 32 -12.72 -6.41 -8.57
C PHE A 32 -13.50 -7.65 -8.12
N PRO A 33 -13.49 -7.99 -6.80
CA PRO A 33 -14.32 -9.06 -6.29
C PRO A 33 -15.81 -8.74 -6.51
N GLU A 34 -16.56 -9.67 -7.10
CA GLU A 34 -18.02 -9.56 -7.24
C GLU A 34 -18.77 -10.03 -5.98
N PHE A 35 -18.07 -10.75 -5.09
CA PHE A 35 -18.63 -11.18 -3.82
C PHE A 35 -18.44 -10.13 -2.73
N ASP A 36 -19.40 -10.06 -1.83
CA ASP A 36 -19.41 -9.09 -0.72
C ASP A 36 -18.44 -9.52 0.40
N THR A 37 -18.11 -8.56 1.25
CA THR A 37 -17.33 -8.79 2.48
C THR A 37 -18.05 -9.80 3.38
N PRO A 38 -17.33 -10.77 3.98
CA PRO A 38 -17.94 -11.71 4.91
C PRO A 38 -18.75 -11.03 6.01
N GLU A 39 -19.95 -11.51 6.24
CA GLU A 39 -20.94 -10.88 7.14
C GLU A 39 -20.40 -10.68 8.56
N PHE A 40 -19.59 -11.63 9.05
CA PHE A 40 -19.00 -11.50 10.38
C PHE A 40 -18.06 -10.29 10.52
N LEU A 41 -17.36 -9.91 9.45
CA LEU A 41 -16.49 -8.71 9.45
C LEU A 41 -17.31 -7.43 9.49
N LYS A 42 -18.41 -7.38 8.73
CA LYS A 42 -19.32 -6.22 8.75
C LYS A 42 -19.92 -6.02 10.13
N ARG A 43 -20.37 -7.09 10.76
CA ARG A 43 -20.90 -7.02 12.14
C ARG A 43 -19.85 -6.55 13.14
N ARG A 44 -18.64 -7.11 13.09
CA ARG A 44 -17.55 -6.68 13.98
C ARG A 44 -17.21 -5.21 13.82
N LEU A 45 -17.17 -4.71 12.59
CA LEU A 45 -16.94 -3.29 12.35
C LEU A 45 -18.06 -2.44 12.99
N ALA A 46 -19.32 -2.81 12.79
CA ALA A 46 -20.45 -2.13 13.38
C ALA A 46 -20.39 -2.14 14.93
N ASP A 47 -20.06 -3.30 15.52
CA ASP A 47 -19.92 -3.44 16.98
C ASP A 47 -18.85 -2.48 17.54
N TYR A 48 -17.67 -2.40 16.91
CA TYR A 48 -16.59 -1.53 17.36
C TYR A 48 -16.95 -0.03 17.21
N VAL A 49 -17.63 0.34 16.15
CA VAL A 49 -18.13 1.70 15.98
C VAL A 49 -19.12 2.07 17.09
N GLN A 50 -20.06 1.18 17.41
CA GLN A 50 -21.05 1.40 18.46
C GLN A 50 -20.42 1.42 19.87
N GLN A 51 -19.37 0.66 20.10
CA GLN A 51 -18.60 0.67 21.35
C GLN A 51 -17.76 1.93 21.53
N GLY A 52 -17.72 2.82 20.56
CA GLY A 52 -16.97 4.08 20.63
C GLY A 52 -15.46 3.90 20.44
N VAL A 53 -15.02 2.81 19.84
CA VAL A 53 -13.60 2.58 19.50
C VAL A 53 -13.25 3.41 18.26
N ASN A 54 -13.34 4.75 18.40
CA ASN A 54 -13.19 5.70 17.29
C ASN A 54 -12.08 6.73 17.55
N GLN A 55 -11.20 6.48 18.52
CA GLN A 55 -10.09 7.35 18.86
C GLN A 55 -8.84 7.08 18.02
N TYR A 56 -7.90 8.01 18.04
CA TYR A 56 -6.63 7.88 17.35
C TYR A 56 -5.87 6.63 17.81
N ALA A 57 -5.41 5.85 16.84
CA ALA A 57 -4.47 4.77 17.10
C ALA A 57 -3.05 5.33 17.29
N PRO A 58 -2.16 4.60 17.99
CA PRO A 58 -0.72 4.89 17.96
C PRO A 58 -0.20 4.90 16.52
N SER A 59 0.83 5.71 16.25
CA SER A 59 1.39 5.86 14.89
C SER A 59 1.90 4.55 14.26
N ALA A 60 2.39 3.62 15.08
CA ALA A 60 2.82 2.30 14.62
C ALA A 60 1.65 1.30 14.44
N GLY A 61 0.47 1.64 14.93
CA GLY A 61 -0.71 0.76 14.98
C GLY A 61 -1.06 0.30 16.39
N ILE A 62 -2.18 -0.37 16.55
CA ILE A 62 -2.61 -0.92 17.85
C ILE A 62 -1.92 -2.25 18.13
N ALA A 63 -1.46 -2.44 19.37
CA ALA A 63 -0.74 -3.64 19.78
C ALA A 63 -1.43 -4.97 19.45
N PRO A 64 -2.75 -5.14 19.65
CA PRO A 64 -3.43 -6.39 19.28
C PRO A 64 -3.28 -6.74 17.79
N LEU A 65 -3.31 -5.76 16.89
CA LEU A 65 -3.15 -5.99 15.46
C LEU A 65 -1.70 -6.34 15.12
N GLN A 66 -0.73 -5.63 15.69
CA GLN A 66 0.70 -5.93 15.50
C GLN A 66 1.04 -7.36 15.96
N GLN A 67 0.50 -7.79 17.08
CA GLN A 67 0.66 -9.16 17.60
C GLN A 67 0.06 -10.20 16.64
N GLN A 68 -1.11 -9.95 16.07
CA GLN A 68 -1.73 -10.85 15.08
C GLN A 68 -0.90 -10.92 13.78
N ILE A 69 -0.31 -9.81 13.34
CA ILE A 69 0.61 -9.79 12.19
C ILE A 69 1.86 -10.63 12.50
N SER A 70 2.48 -10.45 13.67
CA SER A 70 3.63 -11.25 14.10
C SER A 70 3.30 -12.75 14.09
N ALA A 71 2.16 -13.13 14.66
CA ALA A 71 1.67 -14.51 14.66
C ALA A 71 1.42 -15.05 13.23
N LEU A 72 0.88 -14.21 12.34
CA LEU A 72 0.67 -14.56 10.95
C LEU A 72 1.99 -14.82 10.22
N VAL A 73 2.98 -13.95 10.40
CA VAL A 73 4.33 -14.07 9.81
C VAL A 73 4.99 -15.35 10.30
N LYS A 74 4.93 -15.62 11.61
CA LYS A 74 5.46 -16.88 12.17
C LYS A 74 4.81 -18.11 11.52
N ARG A 75 3.48 -18.10 11.39
CA ARG A 75 2.73 -19.23 10.82
C ARG A 75 3.02 -19.44 9.33
N ARG A 76 3.15 -18.35 8.56
CA ARG A 76 3.29 -18.42 7.10
C ARG A 76 4.73 -18.60 6.64
N TYR A 77 5.67 -17.96 7.32
CA TYR A 77 7.05 -17.85 6.88
C TYR A 77 8.06 -18.47 7.85
N GLN A 78 7.58 -19.03 8.97
CA GLN A 78 8.44 -19.58 10.05
C GLN A 78 9.43 -18.55 10.62
N ALA A 79 9.16 -17.25 10.42
CA ALA A 79 9.97 -16.15 10.90
C ALA A 79 9.43 -15.59 12.22
N ASN A 80 10.31 -15.39 13.19
CA ASN A 80 9.96 -14.72 14.43
C ASN A 80 10.27 -13.22 14.27
N ILE A 81 9.23 -12.39 14.37
CA ILE A 81 9.35 -10.94 14.39
C ILE A 81 8.76 -10.39 15.68
N ASN A 82 9.40 -9.36 16.23
CA ASN A 82 8.87 -8.67 17.39
C ASN A 82 7.76 -7.71 16.94
N ALA A 83 6.58 -7.84 17.55
CA ALA A 83 5.43 -7.03 17.19
C ALA A 83 5.62 -5.54 17.49
N ASP A 84 6.36 -5.20 18.54
CA ASP A 84 6.47 -3.83 19.05
C ASP A 84 7.42 -2.94 18.23
N ASP A 85 8.47 -3.52 17.65
CA ASP A 85 9.53 -2.79 16.95
C ASP A 85 9.73 -3.18 15.48
N MET A 86 9.14 -4.29 15.03
CA MET A 86 9.27 -4.78 13.65
C MET A 86 7.97 -4.72 12.84
N VAL A 87 6.89 -4.18 13.41
CA VAL A 87 5.60 -4.07 12.71
C VAL A 87 5.07 -2.64 12.80
N THR A 88 4.88 -2.01 11.66
CA THR A 88 4.22 -0.70 11.54
C THR A 88 3.02 -0.81 10.61
N MET A 89 1.88 -0.32 11.05
CA MET A 89 0.68 -0.22 10.23
C MET A 89 0.71 1.04 9.38
N THR A 90 0.33 0.91 8.12
CA THR A 90 0.30 2.02 7.17
C THR A 90 -1.03 2.09 6.43
N SER A 91 -1.33 3.24 5.85
CA SER A 91 -2.50 3.41 4.97
C SER A 91 -2.25 2.74 3.60
N GLY A 92 -2.31 1.41 3.61
CA GLY A 92 -2.08 0.57 2.44
C GLY A 92 -0.60 0.38 2.08
N ALA A 93 -0.35 -0.57 1.18
CA ALA A 93 0.98 -0.89 0.67
C ALA A 93 1.67 0.31 0.00
N THR A 94 0.89 1.25 -0.49
CA THR A 94 1.40 2.46 -1.14
C THR A 94 2.21 3.32 -0.18
N GLU A 95 1.70 3.56 1.02
CA GLU A 95 2.43 4.28 2.06
C GLU A 95 3.61 3.45 2.60
N ALA A 96 3.39 2.15 2.85
CA ALA A 96 4.44 1.26 3.31
C ALA A 96 5.68 1.29 2.41
N LEU A 97 5.50 1.15 1.10
CA LEU A 97 6.58 1.22 0.13
C LEU A 97 7.27 2.58 0.09
N PHE A 98 6.49 3.67 0.17
CA PHE A 98 7.07 5.01 0.18
C PHE A 98 7.95 5.22 1.41
N VAL A 99 7.43 4.90 2.58
CA VAL A 99 8.15 5.05 3.85
C VAL A 99 9.37 4.14 3.89
N ALA A 100 9.24 2.87 3.50
CA ALA A 100 10.34 1.92 3.47
C ALA A 100 11.48 2.39 2.55
N ILE A 101 11.17 2.79 1.32
CA ILE A 101 12.17 3.32 0.39
C ILE A 101 12.83 4.56 0.98
N GLN A 102 12.03 5.51 1.49
CA GLN A 102 12.55 6.76 2.02
C GLN A 102 13.45 6.56 3.26
N SER A 103 13.16 5.57 4.09
CA SER A 103 13.93 5.31 5.30
C SER A 103 15.33 4.75 5.04
N ILE A 104 15.52 4.05 3.92
CA ILE A 104 16.79 3.39 3.60
C ILE A 104 17.60 4.08 2.49
N THR A 105 17.02 5.09 1.81
CA THR A 105 17.68 5.76 0.69
C THR A 105 18.08 7.20 1.01
N ARG A 106 19.18 7.62 0.42
CA ARG A 106 19.71 8.99 0.49
C ARG A 106 19.74 9.63 -0.89
N SER A 107 19.87 10.94 -0.93
CA SER A 107 20.12 11.66 -2.18
C SER A 107 21.38 11.11 -2.85
N SER A 108 21.32 10.81 -4.12
CA SER A 108 22.37 10.17 -4.94
C SER A 108 22.50 8.65 -4.89
N ASP A 109 21.76 7.96 -4.03
CA ASP A 109 21.74 6.48 -4.09
C ASP A 109 21.16 5.99 -5.42
N GLU A 110 21.55 4.80 -5.82
CA GLU A 110 21.03 4.13 -7.01
C GLU A 110 20.14 2.96 -6.60
N ILE A 111 18.94 2.89 -7.19
CA ILE A 111 17.98 1.81 -6.94
C ILE A 111 17.71 1.06 -8.23
N ILE A 112 17.87 -0.26 -8.18
CA ILE A 112 17.53 -1.16 -9.26
C ILE A 112 16.03 -1.49 -9.19
N VAL A 113 15.32 -1.33 -10.30
CA VAL A 113 13.91 -1.68 -10.44
C VAL A 113 13.77 -2.63 -11.62
N PHE A 114 13.16 -3.78 -11.40
CA PHE A 114 12.84 -4.72 -12.47
C PHE A 114 11.70 -4.16 -13.34
N ASP A 115 11.77 -4.32 -14.65
CA ASP A 115 10.73 -3.91 -15.58
C ASP A 115 10.15 -5.14 -16.30
N PRO A 116 8.84 -5.35 -16.31
CA PRO A 116 7.79 -4.45 -15.82
C PRO A 116 7.65 -4.43 -14.30
N ALA A 117 7.35 -3.23 -13.76
CA ALA A 117 7.18 -2.99 -12.33
C ALA A 117 5.85 -2.29 -12.02
N TYR A 118 5.45 -2.34 -10.77
CA TYR A 118 4.33 -1.54 -10.29
C TYR A 118 4.61 -0.03 -10.50
N ASP A 119 3.70 0.67 -11.14
CA ASP A 119 3.85 2.07 -11.57
C ASP A 119 4.23 3.03 -10.43
N SER A 120 3.84 2.69 -9.24
CA SER A 120 4.12 3.44 -8.01
C SER A 120 5.61 3.54 -7.66
N TYR A 121 6.45 2.57 -8.04
CA TYR A 121 7.89 2.59 -7.74
C TYR A 121 8.59 3.78 -8.43
N SER A 122 8.40 3.90 -9.72
CA SER A 122 9.01 4.97 -10.51
C SER A 122 8.66 6.37 -9.99
N ARG A 123 7.40 6.57 -9.62
CA ARG A 123 6.90 7.85 -9.11
C ARG A 123 7.54 8.24 -7.79
N ARG A 124 7.74 7.27 -6.89
CA ARG A 124 8.33 7.49 -5.56
C ARG A 124 9.80 7.79 -5.64
N LEU A 125 10.53 7.01 -6.42
CA LEU A 125 11.97 7.22 -6.64
C LEU A 125 12.24 8.61 -7.22
N SER A 126 11.39 9.08 -8.14
CA SER A 126 11.50 10.43 -8.70
C SER A 126 11.28 11.53 -7.64
N LEU A 127 10.46 11.30 -6.62
CA LEU A 127 10.25 12.26 -5.52
C LEU A 127 11.46 12.34 -4.58
N LEU A 128 12.23 11.26 -4.45
CA LEU A 128 13.36 11.16 -3.55
C LEU A 128 14.69 11.62 -4.15
N VAL A 129 14.68 12.07 -5.42
CA VAL A 129 15.92 12.48 -6.14
C VAL A 129 16.95 11.34 -6.19
N VAL A 130 16.48 10.11 -6.31
CA VAL A 130 17.31 8.91 -6.41
C VAL A 130 17.47 8.52 -7.87
N LYS A 131 18.66 8.09 -8.27
CA LYS A 131 18.88 7.54 -9.60
C LYS A 131 18.23 6.16 -9.74
N ARG A 132 17.52 5.95 -10.82
CA ARG A 132 16.85 4.68 -11.12
C ARG A 132 17.58 3.95 -12.25
N SER A 133 17.99 2.73 -12.01
CA SER A 133 18.44 1.79 -13.04
C SER A 133 17.34 0.76 -13.32
N MET A 134 16.93 0.63 -14.58
CA MET A 134 15.95 -0.37 -15.01
C MET A 134 16.70 -1.61 -15.50
N LEU A 135 16.30 -2.78 -15.01
CA LEU A 135 16.68 -4.07 -15.54
C LEU A 135 15.49 -4.65 -16.30
N HIS A 136 15.70 -4.91 -17.58
CA HIS A 136 14.71 -5.53 -18.48
C HIS A 136 14.84 -7.05 -18.48
#